data_6a2e3b67f7b4c142fac3c458bf37cd46
#
_entry.id   6a2e3b67f7b4c142fac3c458bf37cd46
#
_cell.length_a   1.000
_cell.length_b   1.000
_cell.length_c   1.000
_cell.angle_alpha   90.00
_cell.angle_beta   90.00
_cell.angle_gamma   90.00
#
_symmetry.space_group_name_H-M   'P 1'
#
loop_
_entity.id
_entity.type
_entity.pdbx_description
1 polymer ?
#
loop_
_entity_poly.entity_id
_entity_poly.type
_entity_poly.pdbx_seq_one_letter_code
_entity_poly.pdbx_strand_id
1 'polypeptide(L)' 'MGWKTPQIEYVNGYRIIEVAGPTFKLYDGDNQLGDDFPYSGEAAAYARLLPKGDVPNGRD' A
#
# COMPACT_ATOMS: atom_id res chain seq x y z
N MET A 1 -15.90 21.13 0.16
CA MET A 1 -15.73 20.77 -0.10
C MET A 1 -15.11 19.85 0.02
N GLY A 2 -14.81 19.31 0.14
CA GLY A 2 -14.46 18.27 0.49
C GLY A 2 -13.94 17.23 -0.31
N TRP A 3 -13.24 17.47 -1.20
CA TRP A 3 -12.60 16.46 -1.94
C TRP A 3 -11.55 15.85 -1.12
N LYS A 4 -11.54 14.55 -1.07
CA LYS A 4 -10.55 13.84 -0.36
C LYS A 4 -9.67 13.18 -1.37
N THR A 5 -8.42 13.56 -1.40
CA THR A 5 -7.51 12.87 -2.30
C THR A 5 -7.16 11.52 -1.73
N PRO A 6 -6.98 10.51 -2.55
CA PRO A 6 -6.58 9.20 -2.07
C PRO A 6 -5.26 9.29 -1.32
N GLN A 7 -5.17 8.58 -0.24
CA GLN A 7 -3.95 8.53 0.55
C GLN A 7 -3.06 7.45 0.00
N ILE A 8 -1.80 7.77 -0.19
CA ILE A 8 -0.84 6.78 -0.66
C ILE A 8 0.30 6.76 0.33
N GLU A 9 0.64 5.59 0.82
CA GLU A 9 1.67 5.42 1.80
C GLU A 9 2.63 4.35 1.30
N TYR A 10 3.92 4.53 1.56
CA TYR A 10 4.91 3.55 1.15
C TYR A 10 5.48 2.88 2.39
N VAL A 11 5.45 1.57 2.42
CA VAL A 11 5.93 0.79 3.54
C VAL A 11 6.77 -0.35 2.98
N ASN A 12 8.03 -0.39 3.37
CA ASN A 12 8.94 -1.48 2.97
C ASN A 12 9.02 -1.62 1.46
N GLY A 13 8.88 -0.50 0.74
CA GLY A 13 8.96 -0.52 -0.71
C GLY A 13 7.64 -0.84 -1.40
N TYR A 14 6.60 -1.07 -0.62
CA TYR A 14 5.28 -1.35 -1.17
C TYR A 14 4.40 -0.12 -1.05
N ARG A 15 3.40 -0.04 -1.91
CA ARG A 15 2.51 1.10 -1.94
C ARG A 15 1.16 0.70 -1.40
N ILE A 16 0.65 1.48 -0.45
CA ILE A 16 -0.66 1.24 0.12
C ILE A 16 -1.57 2.37 -0.34
N ILE A 17 -2.67 2.03 -0.96
CA ILE A 17 -3.59 3.01 -1.51
C ILE A 17 -4.93 2.86 -0.82
N GLU A 18 -5.45 3.98 -0.34
CA GLU A 18 -6.77 3.98 0.26
C GLU A 18 -7.79 4.25 -0.83
N VAL A 19 -8.80 3.40 -0.90
CA VAL A 19 -9.90 3.59 -1.84
C VAL A 19 -11.20 3.64 -1.05
N ALA A 20 -12.25 3.99 -1.74
CA ALA A 20 -13.54 4.15 -1.08
C ALA A 20 -13.96 2.85 -0.42
N GLY A 21 -14.61 3.02 0.71
CA GLY A 21 -15.11 1.85 1.38
C GLY A 21 -15.06 1.96 2.87
N PRO A 22 -14.08 2.43 3.60
CA PRO A 22 -12.73 2.57 3.07
C PRO A 22 -12.03 1.23 3.05
N THR A 23 -11.17 1.08 2.09
CA THR A 23 -10.44 -0.15 1.88
C THR A 23 -9.01 0.22 1.50
N PHE A 24 -8.07 -0.61 1.88
CA PHE A 24 -6.67 -0.33 1.59
C PHE A 24 -6.13 -1.44 0.72
N LYS A 25 -5.46 -1.07 -0.35
CA LYS A 25 -4.89 -2.04 -1.28
C LYS A 25 -3.38 -1.90 -1.26
N LEU A 26 -2.72 -3.03 -1.27
CA LEU A 26 -1.26 -3.08 -1.22
C LEU A 26 -0.73 -3.47 -2.59
N TYR A 27 0.24 -2.71 -3.08
CA TYR A 27 0.80 -2.95 -4.41
C TYR A 27 2.30 -3.09 -4.37
N ASP A 28 2.78 -3.99 -5.19
CA ASP A 28 4.20 -4.11 -5.49
C ASP A 28 4.34 -3.69 -6.94
N GLY A 29 4.70 -2.44 -7.18
CA GLY A 29 4.67 -1.91 -8.52
C GLY A 29 3.22 -1.86 -8.99
N ASP A 30 2.91 -2.62 -10.01
CA ASP A 30 1.57 -2.66 -10.56
C ASP A 30 0.78 -3.87 -10.12
N ASN A 31 1.36 -4.69 -9.26
CA ASN A 31 0.71 -5.93 -8.83
C ASN A 31 0.11 -5.79 -7.45
N GLN A 32 -1.17 -6.05 -7.32
CA GLN A 32 -1.79 -6.03 -6.02
C GLN A 32 -1.42 -7.29 -5.26
N LEU A 33 -1.03 -7.11 -4.01
CA LEU A 33 -0.63 -8.21 -3.15
C LEU A 33 -1.70 -8.45 -2.11
N GLY A 34 -2.05 -9.69 -1.91
CA GLY A 34 -3.05 -10.03 -0.92
C GLY A 34 -4.41 -9.54 -1.32
N ASP A 35 -5.30 -9.48 -0.37
CA ASP A 35 -6.64 -9.00 -0.60
C ASP A 35 -6.75 -7.57 -0.13
N ASP A 36 -7.94 -7.01 -0.23
CA ASP A 36 -8.18 -5.69 0.31
C ASP A 36 -8.09 -5.76 1.83
N PHE A 37 -7.57 -4.70 2.42
CA PHE A 37 -7.41 -4.63 3.87
C PHE A 37 -8.38 -3.60 4.43
N PRO A 38 -9.04 -3.90 5.55
CA PRO A 38 -9.96 -2.92 6.13
C PRO A 38 -9.27 -1.77 6.82
N TYR A 39 -8.01 -1.95 7.21
CA TYR A 39 -7.28 -0.92 7.91
C TYR A 39 -5.91 -0.75 7.32
N SER A 40 -5.43 0.50 7.31
CA SER A 40 -4.10 0.75 6.78
C SER A 40 -3.03 0.06 7.61
N GLY A 41 -3.27 -0.07 8.91
CA GLY A 41 -2.31 -0.76 9.77
C GLY A 41 -2.13 -2.20 9.40
N GLU A 42 -3.18 -2.85 8.95
CA GLU A 42 -3.08 -4.24 8.53
C GLU A 42 -2.29 -4.36 7.23
N ALA A 43 -2.55 -3.45 6.30
CA ALA A 43 -1.80 -3.46 5.06
C ALA A 43 -0.32 -3.20 5.33
N ALA A 44 -0.02 -2.27 6.22
CA ALA A 44 1.37 -1.97 6.56
C ALA A 44 2.04 -3.16 7.23
N ALA A 45 1.33 -3.83 8.13
CA ALA A 45 1.90 -4.99 8.80
C ALA A 45 2.20 -6.09 7.80
N TYR A 46 1.30 -6.30 6.87
CA TYR A 46 1.52 -7.31 5.85
C TYR A 46 2.74 -6.95 5.00
N ALA A 47 2.87 -5.68 4.63
CA ALA A 47 4.02 -5.24 3.84
C ALA A 47 5.32 -5.48 4.57
N ARG A 48 5.33 -5.31 5.90
CA ARG A 48 6.54 -5.50 6.67
C ARG A 48 6.93 -6.96 6.81
N LEU A 49 5.97 -7.86 6.64
CA LEU A 49 6.26 -9.28 6.69
C LEU A 49 6.87 -9.79 5.40
N LEU A 50 6.75 -9.02 4.33
CA LEU A 50 7.25 -9.45 3.04
C LEU A 50 8.70 -9.04 2.87
N PRO A 51 9.42 -9.68 1.96
CA PRO A 51 10.74 -9.18 1.62
C PRO A 51 10.63 -7.76 1.13
N LYS A 52 11.72 -7.02 1.21
CA LYS A 52 11.69 -5.65 0.78
C LYS A 52 11.19 -5.55 -0.64
N GLY A 53 10.26 -4.64 -0.86
CA GLY A 53 9.66 -4.49 -2.18
C GLY A 53 10.60 -3.83 -3.16
N ASP A 54 10.13 -3.80 -4.40
CA ASP A 54 10.92 -3.24 -5.47
C ASP A 54 10.83 -1.73 -5.39
N VAL A 55 11.91 -1.10 -5.01
CA VAL A 55 11.92 0.32 -4.78
C VAL A 55 12.09 1.02 -6.09
N PRO A 56 11.29 2.03 -6.35
CA PRO A 56 11.37 2.66 -7.66
C PRO A 56 12.72 3.15 -8.05
N ASN A 57 13.50 3.66 -7.12
CA ASN A 57 14.78 4.12 -7.50
C ASN A 57 15.78 3.10 -7.25
N GLY A 58 15.35 2.12 -7.05
CA GLY A 58 16.15 1.12 -7.04
C GLY A 58 17.36 1.11 -6.38
N ARG A 59 17.64 1.44 -6.08
CA ARG A 59 18.54 1.29 -5.74
C ARG A 59 18.87 1.15 -4.93
N ASP A 60 19.05 0.72 -4.62
CA ASP A 60 19.25 0.50 -3.96
C ASP A 60 19.86 0.40 -3.66
#